data_27abf93fea39a80cffe295f9af59647b
#
_entry.id   27abf93fea39a80cffe295f9af59647b
#
_cell.length_a   1.000
_cell.length_b   1.000
_cell.length_c   1.000
_cell.angle_alpha   90.00
_cell.angle_beta   90.00
_cell.angle_gamma   90.00
#
_symmetry.space_group_name_H-M   'P 1'
#
loop_
_entity.id
_entity.type
_entity.pdbx_description
1 polymer ?
#
loop_
_entity_poly.entity_id
_entity_poly.type
_entity_poly.pdbx_seq_one_letter_code
_entity_poly.pdbx_strand_id
1 'polypeptide(L)'
;VIVITSGKGGVGKSTLATTFAKLVASQGEKALIIDFDISLRTLDIMLDVSSLVLYDWYDVIIGNCEPEDAVISTERGPDLLAAPHRDIRVTEGDIKELIANYVSTYDYIVLDCPAGVGEVLEMTLKSSDLAIIVSTPDAVCARSASVAAEKASAAGVNSRLIINRFKKKVTSSGRALSVDDVIDATETQLIGIVPEDVELSLCLLNGELLDIKLPSVQAMSRVLERIKGKYIPLKI
;
A
#
# COMPACT_ATOMS: atom_id res chain seq x y z
N VAL A 1 -6.93 -8.81 -4.27
CA VAL A 1 -5.76 -8.55 -3.40
C VAL A 1 -4.84 -7.57 -4.11
N ILE A 2 -4.46 -6.50 -3.43
CA ILE A 2 -3.60 -5.43 -3.98
C ILE A 2 -2.37 -5.30 -3.11
N VAL A 3 -1.19 -5.53 -3.67
CA VAL A 3 0.08 -5.26 -2.99
C VAL A 3 0.53 -3.82 -3.27
N ILE A 4 0.89 -3.08 -2.22
CA ILE A 4 1.49 -1.75 -2.35
C ILE A 4 2.95 -1.86 -1.94
N THR A 5 3.84 -1.53 -2.86
CA THR A 5 5.28 -1.74 -2.71
C THR A 5 6.09 -0.57 -3.23
N SER A 6 7.34 -0.55 -2.85
CA SER A 6 8.32 0.42 -3.36
C SER A 6 9.72 -0.16 -3.24
N GLY A 7 10.58 0.14 -4.18
CA GLY A 7 11.97 -0.29 -4.11
C GLY A 7 12.80 0.42 -3.03
N LYS A 8 12.31 1.51 -2.43
CA LYS A 8 13.02 2.32 -1.44
C LYS A 8 12.11 2.75 -0.29
N GLY A 9 12.68 2.86 0.90
CA GLY A 9 11.99 3.39 2.08
C GLY A 9 11.70 4.89 1.99
N GLY A 10 10.66 5.33 2.70
CA GLY A 10 10.34 6.75 2.84
C GLY A 10 9.57 7.39 1.67
N VAL A 11 9.18 6.65 0.64
CA VAL A 11 8.40 7.17 -0.49
C VAL A 11 6.91 7.38 -0.18
N GLY A 12 6.45 6.99 1.01
CA GLY A 12 5.05 7.13 1.46
C GLY A 12 4.15 5.94 1.15
N LYS A 13 4.71 4.75 0.99
CA LYS A 13 4.01 3.50 0.71
C LYS A 13 2.88 3.22 1.71
N SER A 14 3.19 3.10 3.01
CA SER A 14 2.21 2.84 4.09
C SER A 14 1.15 3.93 4.21
N THR A 15 1.54 5.21 3.99
CA THR A 15 0.61 6.34 3.90
C THR A 15 -0.42 6.13 2.79
N LEU A 16 0.03 5.74 1.59
CA LEU A 16 -0.86 5.50 0.46
C LEU A 16 -1.68 4.21 0.63
N ALA A 17 -1.11 3.16 1.23
CA ALA A 17 -1.82 1.92 1.55
C ALA A 17 -2.99 2.19 2.53
N THR A 18 -2.70 2.89 3.62
CA THR A 18 -3.72 3.28 4.61
C THR A 18 -4.77 4.20 3.99
N THR A 19 -4.35 5.20 3.19
CA THR A 19 -5.28 6.11 2.51
C THR A 19 -6.19 5.36 1.55
N PHE A 20 -5.64 4.43 0.76
CA PHE A 20 -6.41 3.61 -0.16
C PHE A 20 -7.45 2.76 0.58
N ALA A 21 -7.03 2.04 1.62
CA ALA A 21 -7.91 1.19 2.40
C ALA A 21 -9.02 1.99 3.12
N LYS A 22 -8.69 3.16 3.70
CA LYS A 22 -9.68 4.09 4.29
C LYS A 22 -10.67 4.61 3.24
N LEU A 23 -10.24 4.88 2.01
CA LEU A 23 -11.12 5.31 0.92
C LEU A 23 -12.07 4.19 0.49
N VAL A 24 -11.61 2.95 0.39
CA VAL A 24 -12.46 1.78 0.12
C VAL A 24 -13.54 1.67 1.19
N ALA A 25 -13.15 1.66 2.47
CA ALA A 25 -14.07 1.57 3.59
C ALA A 25 -15.09 2.73 3.62
N SER A 26 -14.67 3.95 3.26
CA SER A 26 -15.56 5.12 3.20
C SER A 26 -16.64 5.02 2.13
N GLN A 27 -16.46 4.15 1.13
CA GLN A 27 -17.46 3.85 0.09
C GLN A 27 -18.41 2.70 0.48
N GLY A 28 -18.27 2.15 1.70
CA GLY A 28 -19.09 1.06 2.21
C GLY A 28 -18.63 -0.34 1.78
N GLU A 29 -17.44 -0.45 1.18
CA GLU A 29 -16.83 -1.72 0.82
C GLU A 29 -15.95 -2.24 1.96
N LYS A 30 -15.91 -3.54 2.15
CA LYS A 30 -15.07 -4.17 3.19
C LYS A 30 -13.61 -4.20 2.77
N ALA A 31 -12.76 -3.53 3.52
CA ALA A 31 -11.33 -3.49 3.30
C ALA A 31 -10.56 -4.10 4.48
N LEU A 32 -9.65 -5.02 4.20
CA LEU A 32 -8.62 -5.48 5.13
C LEU A 32 -7.28 -4.90 4.69
N ILE A 33 -6.51 -4.33 5.61
CA ILE A 33 -5.12 -3.99 5.37
C ILE A 33 -4.23 -4.90 6.21
N ILE A 34 -3.22 -5.49 5.57
CA ILE A 34 -2.25 -6.39 6.23
C ILE A 34 -0.88 -5.71 6.23
N ASP A 35 -0.31 -5.55 7.41
CA ASP A 35 1.01 -4.98 7.60
C ASP A 35 2.10 -6.06 7.47
N PHE A 36 2.82 -6.07 6.36
CA PHE A 36 3.97 -6.96 6.18
C PHE A 36 5.31 -6.29 6.52
N ASP A 37 5.32 -5.03 6.99
CA ASP A 37 6.55 -4.36 7.45
C ASP A 37 6.84 -4.69 8.92
N ILE A 38 7.40 -5.88 9.14
CA ILE A 38 7.74 -6.41 10.47
C ILE A 38 8.71 -5.48 11.21
N SER A 39 9.55 -4.75 10.47
CA SER A 39 10.60 -3.92 11.06
C SER A 39 10.07 -2.62 11.66
N LEU A 40 9.02 -2.04 11.10
CA LEU A 40 8.50 -0.74 11.52
C LEU A 40 7.12 -0.82 12.15
N ARG A 41 6.24 -1.74 11.67
CA ARG A 41 4.87 -1.90 12.17
C ARG A 41 4.20 -0.54 12.43
N THR A 42 3.74 0.09 11.38
CA THR A 42 3.23 1.46 11.46
C THR A 42 1.72 1.58 11.28
N LEU A 43 1.07 0.55 10.75
CA LEU A 43 -0.35 0.64 10.40
C LEU A 43 -1.27 0.71 11.61
N ASP A 44 -0.94 0.02 12.70
CA ASP A 44 -1.70 0.07 13.94
C ASP A 44 -1.69 1.49 14.58
N ILE A 45 -0.58 2.23 14.42
CA ILE A 45 -0.49 3.64 14.81
C ILE A 45 -1.35 4.51 13.89
N MET A 46 -1.23 4.34 12.55
CA MET A 46 -1.97 5.13 11.57
C MET A 46 -3.49 4.91 11.62
N LEU A 47 -3.92 3.80 12.20
CA LEU A 47 -5.33 3.46 12.40
C LEU A 47 -5.80 3.70 13.84
N ASP A 48 -4.91 4.13 14.73
CA ASP A 48 -5.17 4.38 16.16
C ASP A 48 -5.72 3.14 16.91
N VAL A 49 -5.13 1.98 16.61
CA VAL A 49 -5.56 0.69 17.19
C VAL A 49 -4.43 -0.11 17.85
N SER A 50 -3.29 0.51 18.11
CA SER A 50 -2.11 -0.17 18.68
C SER A 50 -2.40 -0.86 20.01
N SER A 51 -3.29 -0.31 20.83
CA SER A 51 -3.70 -0.89 22.12
C SER A 51 -4.67 -2.09 21.97
N LEU A 52 -5.21 -2.32 20.78
CA LEU A 52 -6.18 -3.39 20.51
C LEU A 52 -5.52 -4.65 19.93
N VAL A 53 -4.24 -4.59 19.58
CA VAL A 53 -3.51 -5.70 18.97
C VAL A 53 -3.21 -6.77 20.02
N LEU A 54 -3.97 -7.86 20.00
CA LEU A 54 -3.76 -9.05 20.82
C LEU A 54 -2.96 -10.11 20.08
N TYR A 55 -3.32 -10.36 18.82
CA TYR A 55 -2.69 -11.30 17.90
C TYR A 55 -2.21 -10.58 16.65
N ASP A 56 -1.21 -11.15 15.99
CA ASP A 56 -0.69 -10.69 14.71
C ASP A 56 -0.89 -11.79 13.65
N TRP A 57 -0.59 -11.49 12.37
CA TRP A 57 -0.79 -12.47 11.30
C TRP A 57 0.10 -13.72 11.44
N TYR A 58 1.20 -13.66 12.18
CA TYR A 58 2.03 -14.84 12.41
C TYR A 58 1.40 -15.78 13.45
N ASP A 59 0.62 -15.24 14.41
CA ASP A 59 -0.15 -16.07 15.33
C ASP A 59 -1.18 -16.92 14.58
N VAL A 60 -1.79 -16.38 13.53
CA VAL A 60 -2.68 -17.14 12.63
C VAL A 60 -1.91 -18.27 11.92
N ILE A 61 -0.74 -17.96 11.34
CA ILE A 61 0.07 -18.94 10.61
C ILE A 61 0.49 -20.11 11.50
N ILE A 62 0.85 -19.85 12.76
CA ILE A 62 1.30 -20.91 13.68
C ILE A 62 0.16 -21.54 14.48
N GLY A 63 -1.10 -21.15 14.23
CA GLY A 63 -2.29 -21.71 14.89
C GLY A 63 -2.46 -21.31 16.36
N ASN A 64 -1.94 -20.17 16.76
CA ASN A 64 -2.12 -19.61 18.11
C ASN A 64 -3.50 -18.96 18.30
N CYS A 65 -4.20 -18.61 17.24
CA CYS A 65 -5.54 -18.06 17.24
C CYS A 65 -6.26 -18.40 15.93
N GLU A 66 -7.59 -18.26 15.93
CA GLU A 66 -8.36 -18.34 14.70
C GLU A 66 -8.13 -17.08 13.84
N PRO A 67 -8.29 -17.16 12.50
CA PRO A 67 -8.06 -16.01 11.61
C PRO A 67 -8.86 -14.76 11.99
N GLU A 68 -10.11 -14.92 12.46
CA GLU A 68 -10.99 -13.84 12.87
C GLU A 68 -10.53 -13.13 14.15
N ASP A 69 -9.87 -13.84 15.05
CA ASP A 69 -9.39 -13.30 16.33
C ASP A 69 -8.21 -12.33 16.16
N ALA A 70 -7.45 -12.48 15.07
CA ALA A 70 -6.31 -11.61 14.76
C ALA A 70 -6.72 -10.32 14.03
N VAL A 71 -7.94 -10.25 13.52
CA VAL A 71 -8.44 -9.07 12.82
C VAL A 71 -8.88 -8.01 13.81
N ILE A 72 -8.36 -6.81 13.66
CA ILE A 72 -8.73 -5.64 14.44
C ILE A 72 -9.68 -4.79 13.62
N SER A 73 -10.95 -4.76 14.03
CA SER A 73 -11.95 -3.92 13.38
C SER A 73 -11.81 -2.47 13.82
N THR A 74 -11.84 -1.55 12.85
CA THR A 74 -11.90 -0.12 13.11
C THR A 74 -13.31 0.41 12.93
N GLU A 75 -13.73 1.39 13.74
CA GLU A 75 -15.12 1.90 13.70
C GLU A 75 -15.49 2.53 12.35
N ARG A 76 -14.52 3.12 11.63
CA ARG A 76 -14.76 3.90 10.41
C ARG A 76 -13.62 3.80 9.39
N GLY A 77 -12.94 2.68 9.37
CA GLY A 77 -11.79 2.45 8.50
C GLY A 77 -11.74 1.02 7.99
N PRO A 78 -10.64 0.65 7.38
CA PRO A 78 -10.38 -0.75 7.06
C PRO A 78 -10.09 -1.54 8.33
N ASP A 79 -10.41 -2.83 8.32
CA ASP A 79 -9.90 -3.73 9.34
C ASP A 79 -8.38 -3.92 9.16
N LEU A 80 -7.69 -4.20 10.26
CA LEU A 80 -6.24 -4.37 10.28
C LEU A 80 -5.86 -5.80 10.69
N LEU A 81 -4.91 -6.36 9.98
CA LEU A 81 -4.14 -7.52 10.42
C LEU A 81 -2.69 -7.08 10.64
N ALA A 82 -2.28 -7.00 11.91
CA ALA A 82 -1.03 -6.37 12.33
C ALA A 82 0.20 -7.24 12.03
N ALA A 83 1.35 -6.60 11.83
CA ALA A 83 2.63 -7.28 11.73
C ALA A 83 3.10 -7.83 13.09
N PRO A 84 3.82 -8.96 13.11
CA PRO A 84 4.46 -9.47 14.33
C PRO A 84 5.62 -8.58 14.78
N HIS A 85 5.86 -8.58 16.09
CA HIS A 85 6.98 -7.89 16.74
C HIS A 85 8.14 -8.83 17.08
N ARG A 86 8.34 -9.88 16.32
CA ARG A 86 9.34 -10.92 16.56
C ARG A 86 9.95 -11.42 15.25
N ASP A 87 11.11 -12.01 15.33
CA ASP A 87 11.69 -12.72 14.20
C ASP A 87 10.78 -13.87 13.79
N ILE A 88 10.50 -13.94 12.50
CA ILE A 88 9.62 -14.96 11.94
C ILE A 88 10.29 -15.68 10.78
N ARG A 89 9.82 -16.89 10.53
CA ARG A 89 10.12 -17.62 9.29
C ARG A 89 8.82 -18.05 8.67
N VAL A 90 8.60 -17.61 7.46
CA VAL A 90 7.39 -17.92 6.69
C VAL A 90 7.78 -18.36 5.29
N THR A 91 6.96 -19.20 4.71
CA THR A 91 7.07 -19.65 3.34
C THR A 91 6.03 -18.94 2.47
N GLU A 92 6.18 -19.06 1.16
CA GLU A 92 5.17 -18.60 0.20
C GLU A 92 3.80 -19.26 0.47
N GLY A 93 3.80 -20.54 0.82
CA GLY A 93 2.58 -21.30 1.16
C GLY A 93 1.84 -20.69 2.34
N ASP A 94 2.57 -20.34 3.40
CA ASP A 94 2.00 -19.73 4.61
C ASP A 94 1.33 -18.39 4.31
N ILE A 95 1.96 -17.54 3.50
CA ILE A 95 1.39 -16.24 3.10
C ILE A 95 0.15 -16.43 2.21
N LYS A 96 0.18 -17.39 1.30
CA LYS A 96 -0.96 -17.70 0.44
C LYS A 96 -2.17 -18.20 1.25
N GLU A 97 -1.93 -19.09 2.22
CA GLU A 97 -2.96 -19.62 3.11
C GLU A 97 -3.51 -18.54 4.02
N LEU A 98 -2.65 -17.71 4.61
CA LEU A 98 -3.05 -16.55 5.40
C LEU A 98 -4.03 -15.64 4.63
N ILE A 99 -3.69 -15.25 3.42
CA ILE A 99 -4.53 -14.36 2.60
C ILE A 99 -5.84 -15.07 2.21
N ALA A 100 -5.79 -16.36 1.91
CA ALA A 100 -6.96 -17.14 1.52
C ALA A 100 -8.07 -17.16 2.58
N ASN A 101 -7.72 -17.07 3.88
CA ASN A 101 -8.69 -16.99 4.96
C ASN A 101 -9.64 -15.79 4.85
N TYR A 102 -9.22 -14.72 4.17
CA TYR A 102 -9.92 -13.44 4.16
C TYR A 102 -10.57 -13.07 2.82
N VAL A 103 -10.22 -13.74 1.71
CA VAL A 103 -10.71 -13.36 0.36
C VAL A 103 -12.22 -13.48 0.18
N SER A 104 -12.90 -14.33 0.98
CA SER A 104 -14.36 -14.46 0.92
C SER A 104 -15.10 -13.40 1.74
N THR A 105 -14.40 -12.71 2.64
CA THR A 105 -14.99 -11.78 3.61
C THR A 105 -14.83 -10.33 3.19
N TYR A 106 -13.72 -10.01 2.49
CA TYR A 106 -13.34 -8.65 2.13
C TYR A 106 -13.41 -8.40 0.63
N ASP A 107 -13.95 -7.24 0.25
CA ASP A 107 -13.96 -6.79 -1.15
C ASP A 107 -12.55 -6.39 -1.61
N TYR A 108 -11.74 -5.85 -0.69
CA TYR A 108 -10.34 -5.48 -0.92
C TYR A 108 -9.44 -5.96 0.22
N ILE A 109 -8.35 -6.61 -0.15
CA ILE A 109 -7.24 -6.92 0.76
C ILE A 109 -6.03 -6.13 0.26
N VAL A 110 -5.51 -5.23 1.11
CA VAL A 110 -4.36 -4.35 0.81
C VAL A 110 -3.15 -4.84 1.58
N LEU A 111 -2.08 -5.20 0.88
CA LEU A 111 -0.85 -5.67 1.48
C LEU A 111 0.16 -4.51 1.50
N ASP A 112 0.50 -3.99 2.69
CA ASP A 112 1.58 -3.02 2.85
C ASP A 112 2.91 -3.75 3.05
N CYS A 113 3.73 -3.80 2.01
CA CYS A 113 4.99 -4.53 2.05
C CYS A 113 6.12 -3.69 2.65
N PRO A 114 7.18 -4.31 3.21
CA PRO A 114 8.38 -3.57 3.60
C PRO A 114 9.02 -2.87 2.41
N ALA A 115 9.86 -1.90 2.69
CA ALA A 115 10.64 -1.24 1.65
C ALA A 115 11.67 -2.21 1.05
N GLY A 116 11.94 -2.05 -0.23
CA GLY A 116 12.89 -2.89 -0.96
C GLY A 116 12.22 -4.01 -1.75
N VAL A 117 13.03 -4.92 -2.25
CA VAL A 117 12.64 -5.97 -3.20
C VAL A 117 13.01 -7.37 -2.69
N GLY A 118 12.87 -7.57 -1.38
CA GLY A 118 13.22 -8.81 -0.69
C GLY A 118 12.18 -9.93 -0.82
N GLU A 119 12.41 -11.03 -0.11
CA GLU A 119 11.59 -12.25 -0.15
C GLU A 119 10.12 -12.00 0.18
N VAL A 120 9.82 -11.13 1.16
CA VAL A 120 8.43 -10.80 1.54
C VAL A 120 7.65 -10.22 0.36
N LEU A 121 8.28 -9.35 -0.45
CA LEU A 121 7.64 -8.85 -1.65
C LEU A 121 7.36 -9.97 -2.66
N GLU A 122 8.30 -10.89 -2.87
CA GLU A 122 8.10 -11.99 -3.82
C GLU A 122 6.96 -12.91 -3.40
N MET A 123 6.87 -13.23 -2.10
CA MET A 123 5.78 -14.06 -1.56
C MET A 123 4.42 -13.37 -1.68
N THR A 124 4.33 -12.07 -1.35
CA THR A 124 3.08 -11.30 -1.42
C THR A 124 2.62 -11.06 -2.86
N LEU A 125 3.54 -10.84 -3.81
CA LEU A 125 3.21 -10.71 -5.23
C LEU A 125 2.46 -11.93 -5.75
N LYS A 126 2.92 -13.13 -5.45
CA LYS A 126 2.31 -14.38 -5.92
C LYS A 126 0.88 -14.63 -5.39
N SER A 127 0.47 -13.88 -4.38
CA SER A 127 -0.88 -13.91 -3.81
C SER A 127 -1.71 -12.67 -4.16
N SER A 128 -1.23 -11.84 -5.08
CA SER A 128 -1.85 -10.56 -5.44
C SER A 128 -2.37 -10.52 -6.87
N ASP A 129 -3.49 -9.82 -7.08
CA ASP A 129 -4.06 -9.58 -8.41
C ASP A 129 -3.46 -8.33 -9.08
N LEU A 130 -2.99 -7.38 -8.26
CA LEU A 130 -2.45 -6.10 -8.72
C LEU A 130 -1.31 -5.63 -7.81
N ALA A 131 -0.22 -5.16 -8.41
CA ALA A 131 0.86 -4.49 -7.71
C ALA A 131 0.81 -2.97 -7.96
N ILE A 132 0.72 -2.17 -6.89
CA ILE A 132 0.89 -0.72 -6.97
C ILE A 132 2.30 -0.38 -6.53
N ILE A 133 3.07 0.14 -7.48
CA ILE A 133 4.45 0.51 -7.28
C ILE A 133 4.50 2.02 -7.00
N VAL A 134 5.04 2.38 -5.84
CA VAL A 134 5.14 3.77 -5.41
C VAL A 134 6.55 4.28 -5.64
N SER A 135 6.67 5.38 -6.36
CA SER A 135 7.92 6.11 -6.58
C SER A 135 7.74 7.59 -6.23
N THR A 136 8.84 8.27 -5.95
CA THR A 136 8.94 9.73 -5.93
C THR A 136 9.67 10.21 -7.19
N PRO A 137 9.53 11.48 -7.61
CA PRO A 137 10.13 11.98 -8.86
C PRO A 137 11.63 12.27 -8.70
N ASP A 138 12.39 11.26 -8.31
CA ASP A 138 13.85 11.26 -8.22
C ASP A 138 14.45 9.98 -8.81
N ALA A 139 15.65 10.07 -9.35
CA ALA A 139 16.30 9.00 -10.11
C ALA A 139 16.56 7.73 -9.27
N VAL A 140 16.82 7.87 -7.96
CA VAL A 140 17.09 6.71 -7.08
C VAL A 140 15.80 5.94 -6.82
N CYS A 141 14.72 6.65 -6.54
CA CYS A 141 13.41 6.03 -6.32
C CYS A 141 12.85 5.42 -7.62
N ALA A 142 12.99 6.10 -8.77
CA ALA A 142 12.55 5.58 -10.06
C ALA A 142 13.30 4.28 -10.42
N ARG A 143 14.63 4.25 -10.25
CA ARG A 143 15.44 3.04 -10.45
C ARG A 143 15.04 1.90 -9.51
N SER A 144 14.75 2.21 -8.24
CA SER A 144 14.32 1.17 -7.29
C SER A 144 12.91 0.67 -7.59
N ALA A 145 12.04 1.54 -8.10
CA ALA A 145 10.69 1.19 -8.52
C ALA A 145 10.70 0.29 -9.79
N SER A 146 11.65 0.51 -10.73
CA SER A 146 11.86 -0.37 -11.88
C SER A 146 12.14 -1.82 -11.44
N VAL A 147 13.02 -2.02 -10.46
CA VAL A 147 13.30 -3.38 -9.94
C VAL A 147 12.05 -4.02 -9.31
N ALA A 148 11.22 -3.24 -8.61
CA ALA A 148 9.95 -3.75 -8.07
C ALA A 148 8.97 -4.12 -9.20
N ALA A 149 8.93 -3.35 -10.29
CA ALA A 149 8.12 -3.64 -11.48
C ALA A 149 8.57 -4.92 -12.19
N GLU A 150 9.88 -5.12 -12.34
CA GLU A 150 10.46 -6.35 -12.89
C GLU A 150 10.06 -7.58 -12.07
N LYS A 151 10.09 -7.49 -10.73
CA LYS A 151 9.64 -8.59 -9.86
C LYS A 151 8.15 -8.87 -9.98
N ALA A 152 7.32 -7.84 -10.07
CA ALA A 152 5.87 -8.01 -10.32
C ALA A 152 5.63 -8.70 -11.67
N SER A 153 6.32 -8.28 -12.72
CA SER A 153 6.25 -8.90 -14.04
C SER A 153 6.71 -10.36 -14.01
N ALA A 154 7.83 -10.66 -13.34
CA ALA A 154 8.35 -12.02 -13.19
C ALA A 154 7.37 -12.94 -12.41
N ALA A 155 6.61 -12.37 -11.47
CA ALA A 155 5.54 -13.07 -10.74
C ALA A 155 4.24 -13.20 -11.55
N GLY A 156 4.15 -12.62 -12.77
CA GLY A 156 2.95 -12.62 -13.60
C GLY A 156 1.86 -11.66 -13.10
N VAL A 157 2.20 -10.70 -12.25
CA VAL A 157 1.26 -9.75 -11.63
C VAL A 157 1.27 -8.43 -12.41
N ASN A 158 0.08 -7.97 -12.78
CA ASN A 158 -0.05 -6.65 -13.38
C ASN A 158 0.40 -5.55 -12.40
N SER A 159 1.18 -4.60 -12.90
CA SER A 159 1.62 -3.47 -12.08
C SER A 159 1.09 -2.13 -12.57
N ARG A 160 0.98 -1.18 -11.65
CA ARG A 160 0.63 0.22 -11.89
C ARG A 160 1.52 1.12 -11.06
N LEU A 161 1.90 2.26 -11.63
CA LEU A 161 2.78 3.24 -11.00
C LEU A 161 1.96 4.36 -10.33
N ILE A 162 2.30 4.68 -9.08
CA ILE A 162 1.92 5.95 -8.45
C ILE A 162 3.19 6.79 -8.25
N ILE A 163 3.18 8.01 -8.78
CA ILE A 163 4.19 9.02 -8.46
C ILE A 163 3.69 9.81 -7.26
N ASN A 164 4.32 9.61 -6.11
CA ASN A 164 3.99 10.26 -4.84
C ASN A 164 4.89 11.45 -4.54
N ARG A 165 4.48 12.31 -3.61
CA ARG A 165 5.21 13.53 -3.20
C ARG A 165 5.53 14.45 -4.38
N PHE A 166 4.64 14.50 -5.34
CA PHE A 166 4.83 15.31 -6.53
C PHE A 166 4.74 16.80 -6.20
N LYS A 167 5.74 17.57 -6.64
CA LYS A 167 5.81 19.03 -6.50
C LYS A 167 5.97 19.66 -7.88
N LYS A 168 4.88 20.14 -8.46
CA LYS A 168 4.86 20.73 -9.81
C LYS A 168 5.97 21.78 -10.04
N LYS A 169 6.17 22.70 -9.07
CA LYS A 169 7.21 23.73 -9.17
C LYS A 169 8.64 23.17 -9.23
N VAL A 170 8.92 22.08 -8.53
CA VAL A 170 10.25 21.46 -8.49
C VAL A 170 10.51 20.73 -9.80
N THR A 171 9.55 19.97 -10.27
CA THR A 171 9.62 19.24 -11.55
C THR A 171 9.75 20.22 -12.74
N SER A 172 8.92 21.26 -12.79
CA SER A 172 8.99 22.27 -13.86
C SER A 172 10.33 23.06 -13.87
N SER A 173 11.06 23.10 -12.77
CA SER A 173 12.38 23.74 -12.70
C SER A 173 13.54 22.82 -13.08
N GLY A 174 13.27 21.58 -13.47
CA GLY A 174 14.30 20.58 -13.83
C GLY A 174 15.09 20.03 -12.63
N ARG A 175 14.66 20.29 -11.38
CA ARG A 175 15.32 19.80 -10.15
C ARG A 175 14.82 18.45 -9.69
N ALA A 176 13.78 17.92 -10.33
CA ALA A 176 13.26 16.58 -10.13
C ALA A 176 12.92 15.97 -11.50
N LEU A 177 12.80 14.66 -11.56
CA LEU A 177 12.38 13.97 -12.78
C LEU A 177 10.98 14.43 -13.20
N SER A 178 10.75 14.50 -14.50
CA SER A 178 9.40 14.68 -15.04
C SER A 178 8.57 13.43 -14.80
N VAL A 179 7.26 13.53 -15.01
CA VAL A 179 6.36 12.36 -14.94
C VAL A 179 6.76 11.33 -15.99
N ASP A 180 7.08 11.78 -17.20
CA ASP A 180 7.48 10.91 -18.30
C ASP A 180 8.82 10.20 -18.02
N ASP A 181 9.82 10.92 -17.45
CA ASP A 181 11.08 10.31 -17.03
C ASP A 181 10.88 9.16 -16.01
N VAL A 182 9.94 9.32 -15.08
CA VAL A 182 9.65 8.25 -14.10
C VAL A 182 8.92 7.08 -14.76
N ILE A 183 7.98 7.33 -15.67
CA ILE A 183 7.29 6.28 -16.43
C ILE A 183 8.30 5.51 -17.27
N ASP A 184 9.16 6.20 -18.02
CA ASP A 184 10.17 5.60 -18.87
C ASP A 184 11.17 4.76 -18.07
N ALA A 185 11.60 5.28 -16.89
CA ALA A 185 12.52 4.56 -16.02
C ALA A 185 11.91 3.30 -15.39
N THR A 186 10.61 3.26 -15.17
CA THR A 186 9.92 2.14 -14.51
C THR A 186 9.24 1.19 -15.50
N GLU A 187 9.08 1.59 -16.75
CA GLU A 187 8.33 0.86 -17.79
C GLU A 187 6.93 0.42 -17.32
N THR A 188 6.34 1.21 -16.39
CA THR A 188 5.09 0.83 -15.71
C THR A 188 4.01 1.87 -15.99
N GLN A 189 2.80 1.39 -16.31
CA GLN A 189 1.67 2.26 -16.59
C GLN A 189 1.29 3.10 -15.37
N LEU A 190 1.29 4.43 -15.54
CA LEU A 190 0.90 5.38 -14.51
C LEU A 190 -0.61 5.28 -14.21
N ILE A 191 -0.94 5.11 -12.92
CA ILE A 191 -2.33 5.13 -12.45
C ILE A 191 -2.67 6.40 -11.66
N GLY A 192 -1.67 7.08 -11.09
CA GLY A 192 -1.91 8.31 -10.32
C GLY A 192 -0.68 9.14 -10.02
N ILE A 193 -0.91 10.43 -9.82
CA ILE A 193 0.08 11.38 -9.32
C ILE A 193 -0.51 11.97 -8.05
N VAL A 194 0.19 11.76 -6.93
CA VAL A 194 -0.21 12.23 -5.61
C VAL A 194 0.71 13.38 -5.20
N PRO A 195 0.16 14.57 -4.95
CA PRO A 195 0.95 15.71 -4.53
C PRO A 195 1.53 15.46 -3.13
N GLU A 196 2.66 16.11 -2.82
CA GLU A 196 3.15 16.14 -1.44
C GLU A 196 2.16 16.91 -0.57
N ASP A 197 1.73 16.25 0.51
CA ASP A 197 0.69 16.75 1.40
C ASP A 197 1.04 16.39 2.85
N VAL A 198 1.47 17.37 3.60
CA VAL A 198 1.87 17.20 5.01
C VAL A 198 0.64 16.91 5.88
N GLU A 199 -0.49 17.52 5.56
CA GLU A 199 -1.75 17.35 6.31
C GLU A 199 -2.24 15.90 6.25
N LEU A 200 -2.10 15.23 5.10
CA LEU A 200 -2.41 13.79 5.00
C LEU A 200 -1.56 12.97 5.98
N SER A 201 -0.26 13.26 6.05
CA SER A 201 0.64 12.52 6.94
C SER A 201 0.28 12.76 8.41
N LEU A 202 -0.03 14.00 8.81
CA LEU A 202 -0.45 14.33 10.16
C LEU A 202 -1.80 13.68 10.51
N CYS A 203 -2.77 13.75 9.61
CA CYS A 203 -4.08 13.11 9.76
C CYS A 203 -3.94 11.60 10.06
N LEU A 204 -3.10 10.89 9.30
CA LEU A 204 -2.90 9.46 9.52
C LEU A 204 -2.14 9.16 10.82
N LEU A 205 -1.10 9.93 11.15
CA LEU A 205 -0.34 9.74 12.39
C LEU A 205 -1.17 10.00 13.65
N ASN A 206 -2.20 10.83 13.56
CA ASN A 206 -3.14 11.09 14.63
C ASN A 206 -4.36 10.14 14.63
N GLY A 207 -4.41 9.15 13.74
CA GLY A 207 -5.56 8.24 13.62
C GLY A 207 -6.85 8.90 13.12
N GLU A 208 -6.78 10.12 12.56
CA GLU A 208 -7.93 10.91 12.17
C GLU A 208 -8.64 10.36 10.93
N LEU A 209 -9.88 10.80 10.72
CA LEU A 209 -10.61 10.54 9.49
C LEU A 209 -9.99 11.32 8.32
N LEU A 210 -10.01 10.73 7.12
CA LEU A 210 -9.50 11.40 5.93
C LEU A 210 -10.34 12.65 5.61
N ASP A 211 -9.68 13.79 5.47
CA ASP A 211 -10.31 14.96 4.87
C ASP A 211 -10.33 14.82 3.35
N ILE A 212 -11.53 14.59 2.80
CA ILE A 212 -11.74 14.40 1.35
C ILE A 212 -11.40 15.65 0.52
N LYS A 213 -11.18 16.81 1.16
CA LYS A 213 -10.75 18.04 0.47
C LYS A 213 -9.25 18.09 0.22
N LEU A 214 -8.45 17.28 0.91
CA LEU A 214 -7.02 17.23 0.71
C LEU A 214 -6.68 16.81 -0.73
N PRO A 215 -5.78 17.51 -1.41
CA PRO A 215 -5.40 17.20 -2.79
C PRO A 215 -4.86 15.78 -2.96
N SER A 216 -4.12 15.27 -1.98
CA SER A 216 -3.60 13.91 -1.93
C SER A 216 -4.71 12.86 -1.83
N VAL A 217 -5.71 13.09 -0.96
CA VAL A 217 -6.87 12.21 -0.79
C VAL A 217 -7.72 12.19 -2.08
N GLN A 218 -7.93 13.34 -2.71
CA GLN A 218 -8.61 13.42 -4.00
C GLN A 218 -7.85 12.68 -5.11
N ALA A 219 -6.51 12.75 -5.10
CA ALA A 219 -5.68 12.00 -6.05
C ALA A 219 -5.83 10.49 -5.85
N MET A 220 -5.79 10.01 -4.60
CA MET A 220 -5.99 8.60 -4.27
C MET A 220 -7.42 8.12 -4.54
N SER A 221 -8.44 8.96 -4.33
CA SER A 221 -9.81 8.65 -4.75
C SER A 221 -9.91 8.40 -6.27
N ARG A 222 -9.23 9.22 -7.09
CA ARG A 222 -9.16 8.97 -8.54
C ARG A 222 -8.41 7.68 -8.88
N VAL A 223 -7.38 7.31 -8.11
CA VAL A 223 -6.69 6.01 -8.27
C VAL A 223 -7.65 4.87 -7.99
N LEU A 224 -8.40 4.91 -6.89
CA LEU A 224 -9.40 3.88 -6.57
C LEU A 224 -10.45 3.73 -7.68
N GLU A 225 -10.97 4.83 -8.21
CA GLU A 225 -11.96 4.80 -9.29
C GLU A 225 -11.38 4.17 -10.59
N ARG A 226 -10.09 4.41 -10.89
CA ARG A 226 -9.41 3.78 -12.03
C ARG A 226 -9.20 2.28 -11.81
N ILE A 227 -8.89 1.85 -10.58
CA ILE A 227 -8.79 0.43 -10.22
C ILE A 227 -10.15 -0.27 -10.40
N LYS A 228 -11.26 0.43 -10.10
CA LYS A 228 -12.62 -0.03 -10.38
C LYS A 228 -13.01 -0.03 -11.87
N GLY A 229 -12.07 0.30 -12.76
CA GLY A 229 -12.27 0.29 -14.22
C GLY A 229 -12.91 1.56 -14.78
N LYS A 230 -13.09 2.63 -14.00
CA LYS A 230 -13.64 3.88 -14.50
C LYS A 230 -12.57 4.69 -15.23
N TYR A 231 -12.97 5.28 -16.36
CA TYR A 231 -12.11 6.23 -17.07
C TYR A 231 -12.11 7.60 -16.37
N ILE A 232 -11.03 7.89 -15.67
CA ILE A 232 -10.82 9.18 -14.98
C ILE A 232 -9.53 9.81 -15.55
N PRO A 233 -9.60 11.01 -16.17
CA PRO A 233 -8.40 11.68 -16.69
C PRO A 233 -7.36 11.94 -15.60
N LEU A 234 -6.07 11.78 -15.96
CA LEU A 234 -4.97 12.18 -15.08
C LEU A 234 -5.01 13.70 -14.85
N LYS A 235 -4.86 14.11 -13.60
CA LYS A 235 -4.69 15.53 -13.21
C LYS A 235 -3.31 15.68 -12.59
N ILE A 236 -2.56 16.65 -13.06
CA ILE A 236 -1.23 17.04 -12.59
C ILE A 236 -1.32 18.38 -11.85
#